data_ea2fa0992630bc48972a641ca903000d
#
_entry.id   ea2fa0992630bc48972a641ca903000d
#
_cell.length_a   1.000
_cell.length_b   1.000
_cell.length_c   1.000
_cell.angle_alpha   90.00
_cell.angle_beta   90.00
_cell.angle_gamma   90.00
#
_symmetry.space_group_name_H-M   'P 1'
#
loop_
_entity.id
_entity.type
_entity.pdbx_description
1 polymer ?
#
loop_
_entity_poly.entity_id
_entity_poly.type
_entity_poly.pdbx_seq_one_letter_code
_entity_poly.pdbx_strand_id
1 'polypeptide(L)'
;GDFVMDTLLVKMLPVMKNETGLDLCPTYSYARTYKKGDELKKHKDRPSCEISTTIHLGGDPWAIFIEGKKVLLDVGDMLVYSGCELEHWREPFEGNICGQVFLHYNHVNGPFANKNRFDGRPMLGLPSGIK
;
A
#
# COMPACT_ATOMS: atom_id res chain seq x y z
N GLY A 1 11.99 5.48 0.10
CA GLY A 1 11.68 4.16 -0.32
C GLY A 1 12.76 3.50 -1.16
N ASP A 2 12.54 2.25 -1.40
CA ASP A 2 13.40 1.46 -2.27
C ASP A 2 13.17 1.84 -3.73
N PHE A 3 14.25 1.96 -4.52
CA PHE A 3 14.15 2.31 -5.94
C PHE A 3 13.19 1.39 -6.72
N VAL A 4 13.27 0.08 -6.50
CA VAL A 4 12.41 -0.89 -7.19
C VAL A 4 10.95 -0.70 -6.79
N MET A 5 10.68 -0.52 -5.51
CA MET A 5 9.32 -0.33 -5.00
C MET A 5 8.75 1.02 -5.41
N ASP A 6 9.55 2.07 -5.43
CA ASP A 6 9.10 3.39 -5.90
C ASP A 6 8.84 3.37 -7.41
N THR A 7 9.61 2.58 -8.19
CA THR A 7 9.31 2.36 -9.61
C THR A 7 7.98 1.64 -9.78
N LEU A 8 7.70 0.62 -8.99
CA LEU A 8 6.43 -0.08 -9.00
C LEU A 8 5.28 0.86 -8.64
N LEU A 9 5.48 1.71 -7.64
CA LEU A 9 4.50 2.72 -7.21
C LEU A 9 4.05 3.60 -8.39
N VAL A 10 5.02 4.09 -9.17
CA VAL A 10 4.74 4.92 -10.35
C VAL A 10 4.11 4.10 -11.47
N LYS A 11 4.62 2.90 -11.75
CA LYS A 11 4.10 2.03 -12.83
C LYS A 11 2.68 1.56 -12.57
N MET A 12 2.30 1.39 -11.31
CA MET A 12 0.94 0.98 -10.96
C MET A 12 -0.06 2.14 -10.99
N LEU A 13 0.39 3.38 -11.13
CA LEU A 13 -0.49 4.54 -11.11
C LEU A 13 -1.64 4.46 -12.14
N PRO A 14 -1.41 4.09 -13.43
CA PRO A 14 -2.51 3.94 -14.38
C PRO A 14 -3.53 2.88 -13.96
N VAL A 15 -3.05 1.76 -13.40
CA VAL A 15 -3.92 0.69 -12.90
C VAL A 15 -4.76 1.19 -11.75
N MET A 16 -4.15 1.93 -10.82
CA MET A 16 -4.85 2.50 -9.66
C MET A 16 -5.91 3.51 -10.09
N LYS A 17 -5.60 4.37 -11.05
CA LYS A 17 -6.56 5.33 -11.59
C LYS A 17 -7.74 4.63 -12.24
N ASN A 18 -7.49 3.55 -12.99
CA ASN A 18 -8.53 2.78 -13.65
C ASN A 18 -9.42 2.05 -12.64
N GLU A 19 -8.84 1.41 -11.63
CA GLU A 19 -9.58 0.63 -10.64
C GLU A 19 -10.40 1.51 -9.68
N THR A 20 -9.88 2.67 -9.30
CA THR A 20 -10.56 3.57 -8.35
C THR A 20 -11.45 4.61 -9.03
N GLY A 21 -11.22 4.90 -10.31
CA GLY A 21 -11.87 6.02 -10.99
C GLY A 21 -11.39 7.39 -10.50
N LEU A 22 -10.33 7.42 -9.69
CA LEU A 22 -9.80 8.65 -9.09
C LEU A 22 -8.51 9.07 -9.75
N ASP A 23 -8.26 10.38 -9.77
CA ASP A 23 -7.00 10.94 -10.22
C ASP A 23 -6.06 10.97 -9.01
N LEU A 24 -5.01 10.15 -9.06
CA LEU A 24 -4.14 9.86 -7.91
C LEU A 24 -2.72 10.34 -8.15
N CYS A 25 -2.04 10.70 -7.06
CA CYS A 25 -0.60 10.93 -7.06
C CYS A 25 0.06 9.99 -6.04
N PRO A 26 1.27 9.46 -6.34
CA PRO A 26 1.96 8.55 -5.43
C PRO A 26 2.50 9.28 -4.20
N THR A 27 2.49 8.60 -3.05
CA THR A 27 3.10 9.10 -1.83
C THR A 27 4.34 8.29 -1.47
N TYR A 28 4.20 7.01 -1.14
CA TYR A 28 5.36 6.17 -0.87
C TYR A 28 5.03 4.69 -1.06
N SER A 29 6.09 3.88 -1.14
CA SER A 29 6.01 2.43 -1.18
C SER A 29 6.72 1.85 0.05
N TYR A 30 6.34 0.63 0.40
CA TYR A 30 6.88 -0.07 1.54
C TYR A 30 6.80 -1.57 1.30
N ALA A 31 7.92 -2.27 1.45
CA ALA A 31 7.97 -3.72 1.33
C ALA A 31 8.45 -4.32 2.65
N ARG A 32 7.85 -5.41 3.06
CA ARG A 32 8.22 -6.08 4.30
C ARG A 32 7.99 -7.58 4.24
N THR A 33 8.86 -8.31 4.92
CA THR A 33 8.69 -9.73 5.20
C THR A 33 8.21 -9.89 6.63
N TYR A 34 7.13 -10.65 6.80
CA TYR A 34 6.56 -10.96 8.10
C TYR A 34 6.85 -12.40 8.47
N LYS A 35 6.92 -12.66 9.77
CA LYS A 35 7.21 -13.96 10.33
C LYS A 35 6.14 -14.37 11.32
N LYS A 36 6.14 -15.65 11.71
CA LYS A 36 5.19 -16.20 12.67
C LYS A 36 5.11 -15.35 13.94
N GLY A 37 3.89 -15.02 14.33
CA GLY A 37 3.61 -14.22 15.51
C GLY A 37 3.46 -12.73 15.25
N ASP A 38 3.88 -12.24 14.08
CA ASP A 38 3.66 -10.84 13.72
C ASP A 38 2.16 -10.55 13.62
N GLU A 39 1.76 -9.36 14.02
CA GLU A 39 0.38 -8.90 13.91
C GLU A 39 0.33 -7.43 13.55
N LEU A 40 -0.78 -7.00 13.00
CA LEU A 40 -1.08 -5.58 12.79
C LEU A 40 -2.35 -5.25 13.57
N LYS A 41 -2.19 -4.45 14.61
CA LYS A 41 -3.32 -4.07 15.44
C LYS A 41 -4.29 -3.18 14.67
N LYS A 42 -5.55 -3.24 15.06
CA LYS A 42 -6.62 -2.48 14.47
C LYS A 42 -6.28 -0.99 14.44
N HIS A 43 -6.31 -0.39 13.24
CA HIS A 43 -5.94 1.01 13.05
C HIS A 43 -6.50 1.57 11.75
N LYS A 44 -6.38 2.88 11.60
CA LYS A 44 -6.53 3.59 10.33
C LYS A 44 -5.19 4.18 9.99
N ASP A 45 -4.89 4.27 8.69
CA ASP A 45 -3.61 4.78 8.23
C ASP A 45 -3.52 6.31 8.36
N ARG A 46 -2.29 6.81 8.25
CA ARG A 46 -2.04 8.26 8.19
C ARG A 46 -2.45 8.83 6.83
N PRO A 47 -2.59 10.17 6.70
CA PRO A 47 -3.07 10.80 5.46
C PRO A 47 -2.30 10.45 4.18
N SER A 48 -1.00 10.14 4.25
CA SER A 48 -0.21 9.67 3.09
C SER A 48 -0.73 8.37 2.50
N CYS A 49 -1.54 7.63 3.24
CA CYS A 49 -2.12 6.35 2.86
C CYS A 49 -3.63 6.47 2.59
N GLU A 50 -4.06 7.61 2.04
CA GLU A 50 -5.47 7.84 1.74
C GLU A 50 -6.03 6.74 0.87
N ILE A 51 -5.34 6.39 -0.21
CA ILE A 51 -5.63 5.22 -1.04
C ILE A 51 -4.44 4.28 -0.92
N SER A 52 -4.69 3.12 -0.37
CA SER A 52 -3.65 2.13 -0.10
C SER A 52 -3.84 0.88 -0.93
N THR A 53 -2.75 0.21 -1.22
CA THR A 53 -2.79 -1.14 -1.77
C THR A 53 -1.91 -2.05 -0.96
N THR A 54 -2.28 -3.32 -0.92
CA THR A 54 -1.41 -4.38 -0.44
C THR A 54 -1.35 -5.47 -1.49
N ILE A 55 -0.14 -5.95 -1.79
CA ILE A 55 0.10 -7.00 -2.78
C ILE A 55 0.82 -8.14 -2.06
N HIS A 56 0.28 -9.36 -2.17
CA HIS A 56 0.94 -10.55 -1.64
C HIS A 56 2.02 -11.00 -2.63
N LEU A 57 3.29 -10.89 -2.22
CA LEU A 57 4.42 -11.23 -3.08
C LEU A 57 4.79 -12.70 -3.03
N GLY A 58 4.63 -13.36 -1.90
CA GLY A 58 4.99 -14.75 -1.75
C GLY A 58 4.98 -15.23 -0.31
N GLY A 59 5.31 -16.49 -0.11
CA GLY A 59 5.25 -17.12 1.20
C GLY A 59 3.83 -17.55 1.56
N ASP A 60 3.59 -17.79 2.84
CA ASP A 60 2.29 -18.21 3.33
C ASP A 60 1.28 -17.08 3.27
N PRO A 61 0.01 -17.35 2.94
CA PRO A 61 -1.02 -16.31 2.92
C PRO A 61 -1.31 -15.78 4.33
N TRP A 62 -1.65 -14.50 4.40
CA TRP A 62 -1.98 -13.87 5.65
C TRP A 62 -3.14 -12.88 5.45
N ALA A 63 -4.29 -13.21 5.98
CA ALA A 63 -5.50 -12.43 5.79
C ALA A 63 -5.38 -11.02 6.37
N ILE A 64 -5.96 -10.05 5.68
CA ILE A 64 -6.20 -8.72 6.20
C ILE A 64 -7.69 -8.56 6.46
N PHE A 65 -8.04 -7.92 7.56
CA PHE A 65 -9.43 -7.60 7.91
C PHE A 65 -9.65 -6.12 7.67
N ILE A 66 -10.70 -5.79 6.92
CA ILE A 66 -11.07 -4.41 6.61
C ILE A 66 -12.53 -4.22 7.00
N GLU A 67 -12.80 -3.35 7.97
CA GLU A 67 -14.12 -3.12 8.54
C GLU A 67 -14.83 -4.44 8.90
N GLY A 68 -14.07 -5.39 9.47
CA GLY A 68 -14.59 -6.68 9.88
C GLY A 68 -14.64 -7.74 8.79
N LYS A 69 -14.33 -7.42 7.54
CA LYS A 69 -14.34 -8.39 6.43
C LYS A 69 -12.96 -8.98 6.23
N LYS A 70 -12.90 -10.31 6.24
CA LYS A 70 -11.65 -11.05 6.00
C LYS A 70 -11.34 -11.10 4.51
N VAL A 71 -10.13 -10.69 4.13
CA VAL A 71 -9.64 -10.75 2.75
C VAL A 71 -8.36 -11.56 2.73
N LEU A 72 -8.33 -12.61 1.92
CA LEU A 72 -7.16 -13.46 1.72
C LEU A 72 -6.72 -13.34 0.26
N LEU A 73 -5.46 -12.93 0.05
CA LEU A 73 -4.89 -12.71 -1.28
C LEU A 73 -4.00 -13.87 -1.67
N ASP A 74 -4.08 -14.30 -2.93
CA ASP A 74 -3.10 -15.17 -3.54
C ASP A 74 -1.89 -14.35 -4.00
N VAL A 75 -0.78 -15.05 -4.30
CA VAL A 75 0.43 -14.39 -4.80
C VAL A 75 0.12 -13.58 -6.05
N GLY A 76 0.49 -12.31 -6.04
CA GLY A 76 0.23 -11.38 -7.14
C GLY A 76 -1.09 -10.63 -7.06
N ASP A 77 -2.00 -11.04 -6.17
CA ASP A 77 -3.26 -10.32 -5.97
C ASP A 77 -3.02 -9.00 -5.26
N MET A 78 -3.79 -8.00 -5.65
CA MET A 78 -3.72 -6.65 -5.09
C MET A 78 -5.07 -6.25 -4.51
N LEU A 79 -5.06 -5.79 -3.27
CA LEU A 79 -6.23 -5.20 -2.63
C LEU A 79 -6.06 -3.69 -2.57
N VAL A 80 -7.08 -2.95 -2.99
CA VAL A 80 -7.11 -1.48 -2.95
C VAL A 80 -8.17 -1.04 -1.94
N TYR A 81 -7.81 -0.12 -1.05
CA TYR A 81 -8.73 0.35 -0.01
C TYR A 81 -8.40 1.77 0.46
N SER A 82 -9.38 2.43 1.06
CA SER A 82 -9.21 3.77 1.64
C SER A 82 -8.55 3.66 3.00
N GLY A 83 -7.21 3.65 3.02
CA GLY A 83 -6.42 3.32 4.21
C GLY A 83 -6.68 4.21 5.42
N CYS A 84 -6.88 5.52 5.22
CA CYS A 84 -7.11 6.44 6.33
C CYS A 84 -8.58 6.55 6.77
N GLU A 85 -9.52 5.96 6.01
CA GLU A 85 -10.94 5.95 6.37
C GLU A 85 -11.39 4.62 6.97
N LEU A 86 -10.86 3.51 6.48
CA LEU A 86 -11.29 2.17 6.86
C LEU A 86 -10.38 1.58 7.92
N GLU A 87 -10.99 1.10 9.00
CA GLU A 87 -10.28 0.39 10.06
C GLU A 87 -9.85 -0.98 9.56
N HIS A 88 -8.58 -1.31 9.70
CA HIS A 88 -8.04 -2.57 9.22
C HIS A 88 -6.99 -3.14 10.18
N TRP A 89 -6.80 -4.46 10.09
CA TRP A 89 -5.86 -5.18 10.95
C TRP A 89 -5.52 -6.55 10.38
N ARG A 90 -4.50 -7.17 10.94
CA ARG A 90 -4.16 -8.56 10.69
C ARG A 90 -4.00 -9.27 12.03
N GLU A 91 -4.65 -10.43 12.16
CA GLU A 91 -4.49 -11.30 13.33
C GLU A 91 -3.07 -11.85 13.38
N PRO A 92 -2.61 -12.41 14.54
CA PRO A 92 -1.26 -12.99 14.61
C PRO A 92 -1.01 -13.99 13.49
N PHE A 93 0.11 -13.82 12.79
CA PHE A 93 0.46 -14.66 11.65
C PHE A 93 0.82 -16.07 12.12
N GLU A 94 0.15 -17.08 11.57
CA GLU A 94 0.35 -18.48 11.93
C GLU A 94 1.28 -19.22 10.95
N GLY A 95 1.59 -18.62 9.82
CA GLY A 95 2.52 -19.16 8.82
C GLY A 95 3.98 -18.93 9.21
N ASN A 96 4.89 -19.28 8.32
CA ASN A 96 6.33 -19.12 8.53
C ASN A 96 6.84 -17.78 8.06
N ILE A 97 6.53 -17.42 6.80
CA ILE A 97 7.02 -16.20 6.17
C ILE A 97 5.98 -15.69 5.17
N CYS A 98 5.81 -14.37 5.12
CA CYS A 98 4.89 -13.71 4.19
C CYS A 98 5.53 -12.42 3.70
N GLY A 99 5.66 -12.28 2.38
CA GLY A 99 6.18 -11.05 1.75
C GLY A 99 5.05 -10.20 1.21
N GLN A 100 5.03 -8.93 1.59
CA GLN A 100 4.02 -7.96 1.17
C GLN A 100 4.67 -6.69 0.65
N VAL A 101 4.05 -6.06 -0.33
CA VAL A 101 4.38 -4.69 -0.71
C VAL A 101 3.14 -3.82 -0.57
N PHE A 102 3.35 -2.61 -0.08
CA PHE A 102 2.31 -1.61 0.11
C PHE A 102 2.61 -0.42 -0.78
N LEU A 103 1.61 0.02 -1.55
CA LEU A 103 1.69 1.19 -2.40
C LEU A 103 0.63 2.19 -1.94
N HIS A 104 1.04 3.44 -1.74
CA HIS A 104 0.16 4.47 -1.18
C HIS A 104 0.04 5.66 -2.10
N TYR A 105 -1.17 6.22 -2.19
CA TYR A 105 -1.52 7.32 -3.09
C TYR A 105 -2.45 8.29 -2.39
N ASN A 106 -2.45 9.56 -2.85
CA ASN A 106 -3.45 10.54 -2.49
C ASN A 106 -4.29 10.93 -3.71
N HIS A 107 -5.53 11.30 -3.46
CA HIS A 107 -6.38 11.91 -4.49
C HIS A 107 -5.80 13.28 -4.85
N VAL A 108 -5.56 13.54 -6.14
CA VAL A 108 -4.91 14.78 -6.60
C VAL A 108 -5.66 16.02 -6.12
N ASN A 109 -6.98 15.99 -6.15
CA ASN A 109 -7.85 17.08 -5.71
C ASN A 109 -8.31 16.93 -4.25
N GLY A 110 -7.74 15.98 -3.52
CA GLY A 110 -8.08 15.73 -2.13
C GLY A 110 -7.30 16.63 -1.16
N PRO A 111 -7.65 16.58 0.14
CA PRO A 111 -7.09 17.50 1.13
C PRO A 111 -5.61 17.24 1.44
N PHE A 112 -5.05 16.10 1.04
CA PHE A 112 -3.71 15.68 1.44
C PHE A 112 -2.65 15.75 0.34
N ALA A 113 -3.04 15.95 -0.93
CA ALA A 113 -2.15 15.77 -2.07
C ALA A 113 -0.90 16.65 -2.03
N ASN A 114 -1.05 17.93 -1.80
CA ASN A 114 0.08 18.87 -1.78
C ASN A 114 1.03 18.62 -0.61
N LYS A 115 0.49 18.20 0.52
CA LYS A 115 1.26 17.94 1.75
C LYS A 115 2.03 16.64 1.69
N ASN A 116 1.45 15.61 1.08
CA ASN A 116 1.95 14.24 1.18
C ASN A 116 2.53 13.69 -0.12
N ARG A 117 2.61 14.50 -1.19
CA ARG A 117 3.20 14.06 -2.45
C ARG A 117 4.60 13.51 -2.19
N PHE A 118 4.88 12.28 -2.68
CA PHE A 118 6.12 11.55 -2.43
C PHE A 118 6.46 11.45 -0.92
N ASP A 119 5.42 11.45 -0.08
CA ASP A 119 5.54 11.43 1.38
C ASP A 119 6.42 12.55 1.94
N GLY A 120 6.24 13.77 1.38
CA GLY A 120 7.01 14.96 1.78
C GLY A 120 8.41 15.02 1.21
N ARG A 121 8.82 14.06 0.38
CA ARG A 121 10.12 14.07 -0.30
C ARG A 121 10.04 14.93 -1.57
N PRO A 122 11.14 15.54 -2.01
CA PRO A 122 11.14 16.33 -3.25
C PRO A 122 10.89 15.46 -4.49
N MET A 123 11.26 14.16 -4.43
CA MET A 123 11.04 13.19 -5.49
C MET A 123 11.09 11.78 -4.91
N LEU A 124 10.62 10.80 -5.68
CA LEU A 124 10.80 9.40 -5.35
C LEU A 124 12.26 8.97 -5.57
N GLY A 125 12.65 7.83 -4.98
CA GLY A 125 13.98 7.24 -5.18
C GLY A 125 14.12 6.57 -6.55
N LEU A 126 13.86 7.31 -7.64
CA LEU A 126 13.92 6.84 -9.01
C LEU A 126 15.22 7.27 -9.68
N PRO A 127 15.70 6.53 -10.72
CA PRO A 127 16.85 6.99 -11.47
C PRO A 127 16.62 8.35 -12.09
N SER A 128 17.73 9.09 -12.29
CA SER A 128 17.68 10.38 -12.98
C SER A 128 17.02 10.24 -14.35
N GLY A 129 16.11 11.13 -14.68
CA GLY A 129 15.39 11.13 -15.95
C GLY A 129 14.05 10.38 -15.94
N ILE A 130 13.73 9.63 -14.89
CA ILE A 130 12.41 9.00 -14.71
C ILE A 130 11.54 9.96 -13.89
N LYS A 131 10.41 10.34 -14.45
CA LYS A 131 9.50 11.29 -13.81
C LYS A 131 8.07 10.77 -13.78
#